data_d948bb8aeb66dc86794272e83549156a
#
_entry.id   d948bb8aeb66dc86794272e83549156a
#
_cell.length_a   1.000
_cell.length_b   1.000
_cell.length_c   1.000
_cell.angle_alpha   90.00
_cell.angle_beta   90.00
_cell.angle_gamma   90.00
#
_symmetry.space_group_name_H-M   'P 1'
#
loop_
_entity.id
_entity.type
_entity.pdbx_description
1 polymer ?
#
loop_
_entity_poly.entity_id
_entity_poly.type
_entity_poly.pdbx_seq_one_letter_code
_entity_poly.pdbx_strand_id
1 'polypeptide(L)'
;MKKDTLMSIAEKTGYSISTISRVLSGKGRQYRIGQKTIDYRTKVAESCNYTPNLIAQSLRTNKTNTIGLTVPNIDNPFFATLSGVIINQLKSRGYNVILSDTMENVENEVEALTSFVSRKVDGIIAV
;
A
#
# COMPACT_ATOMS: atom_id res chain seq x y z
N MET A 1 -5.06 -17.52 -12.25
CA MET A 1 -6.36 -16.87 -12.07
C MET A 1 -6.29 -15.46 -12.64
N LYS A 2 -7.11 -15.16 -13.64
CA LYS A 2 -7.16 -13.81 -14.22
C LYS A 2 -7.78 -12.85 -13.20
N LYS A 3 -7.02 -11.85 -12.76
CA LYS A 3 -7.56 -10.77 -11.91
C LYS A 3 -8.34 -9.80 -12.78
N ASP A 4 -9.52 -9.40 -12.32
CA ASP A 4 -10.28 -8.37 -12.99
C ASP A 4 -9.57 -7.02 -12.91
N THR A 5 -9.63 -6.26 -13.99
CA THR A 5 -9.08 -4.92 -14.11
C THR A 5 -10.20 -3.88 -14.00
N LEU A 6 -9.86 -2.61 -13.81
CA LEU A 6 -10.84 -1.52 -13.86
C LEU A 6 -11.60 -1.52 -15.21
N MET A 7 -10.91 -1.84 -16.30
CA MET A 7 -11.52 -1.93 -17.63
C MET A 7 -12.55 -3.06 -17.71
N SER A 8 -12.24 -4.25 -17.19
CA SER A 8 -13.18 -5.38 -17.19
C SER A 8 -14.40 -5.11 -16.32
N ILE A 9 -14.22 -4.45 -15.18
CA ILE A 9 -15.33 -4.03 -14.31
C ILE A 9 -16.18 -2.95 -14.99
N ALA A 10 -15.57 -2.01 -15.68
CA ALA A 10 -16.27 -1.00 -16.47
C ALA A 10 -17.16 -1.64 -17.55
N GLU A 11 -16.64 -2.60 -18.28
CA GLU A 11 -17.39 -3.34 -19.29
C GLU A 11 -18.56 -4.13 -18.68
N LYS A 12 -18.35 -4.81 -17.56
CA LYS A 12 -19.39 -5.58 -16.86
C LYS A 12 -20.50 -4.72 -16.27
N THR A 13 -20.19 -3.51 -15.83
CA THR A 13 -21.12 -2.64 -15.11
C THR A 13 -21.74 -1.55 -15.99
N GLY A 14 -21.16 -1.27 -17.16
CA GLY A 14 -21.59 -0.16 -18.02
C GLY A 14 -21.19 1.23 -17.51
N TYR A 15 -20.32 1.30 -16.50
CA TYR A 15 -19.84 2.58 -15.96
C TYR A 15 -18.44 2.92 -16.48
N SER A 16 -18.09 4.21 -16.46
CA SER A 16 -16.76 4.66 -16.86
C SER A 16 -15.67 4.17 -15.90
N ILE A 17 -14.47 3.95 -16.43
CA ILE A 17 -13.30 3.54 -15.63
C ILE A 17 -13.02 4.53 -14.51
N SER A 18 -13.09 5.84 -14.78
CA SER A 18 -12.86 6.88 -13.79
C SER A 18 -13.88 6.84 -12.64
N THR A 19 -15.14 6.54 -12.93
CA THR A 19 -16.17 6.43 -11.90
C THR A 19 -15.93 5.22 -11.01
N ILE A 20 -15.57 4.08 -11.58
CA ILE A 20 -15.24 2.86 -10.83
C ILE A 20 -14.01 3.09 -9.95
N SER A 21 -12.96 3.69 -10.49
CA SER A 21 -11.75 4.02 -9.75
C SER A 21 -12.05 4.92 -8.53
N ARG A 22 -12.89 5.92 -8.68
CA ARG A 22 -13.31 6.81 -7.59
C ARG A 22 -14.08 6.09 -6.49
N VAL A 23 -14.98 5.19 -6.87
CA VAL A 23 -15.75 4.39 -5.91
C VAL A 23 -14.83 3.43 -5.14
N LEU A 24 -13.97 2.70 -5.83
CA LEU A 24 -13.08 1.70 -5.22
C LEU A 24 -11.99 2.33 -4.35
N SER A 25 -11.61 3.58 -4.61
CA SER A 25 -10.68 4.33 -3.76
C SER A 25 -11.34 4.99 -2.54
N GLY A 26 -12.64 4.77 -2.32
CA GLY A 26 -13.39 5.36 -1.21
C GLY A 26 -13.76 6.82 -1.39
N LYS A 27 -13.53 7.40 -2.58
CA LYS A 27 -13.79 8.81 -2.88
C LYS A 27 -15.14 9.06 -3.58
N GLY A 28 -16.01 8.06 -3.67
CA GLY A 28 -17.27 8.17 -4.38
C GLY A 28 -18.14 9.33 -3.91
N ARG A 29 -18.25 9.54 -2.60
CA ARG A 29 -19.03 10.65 -2.02
C ARG A 29 -18.44 12.03 -2.37
N GLN A 30 -17.13 12.17 -2.41
CA GLN A 30 -16.44 13.41 -2.77
C GLN A 30 -16.80 13.86 -4.19
N TYR A 31 -17.06 12.92 -5.09
CA TYR A 31 -17.46 13.18 -6.48
C TYR A 31 -18.97 13.10 -6.72
N ARG A 32 -19.77 13.21 -5.64
CA ARG A 32 -21.25 13.20 -5.69
C ARG A 32 -21.86 11.96 -6.33
N ILE A 33 -21.21 10.81 -6.15
CA ILE A 33 -21.75 9.53 -6.60
C ILE A 33 -22.76 9.02 -5.57
N GLY A 34 -23.94 8.62 -6.01
CA GLY A 34 -25.01 8.14 -5.13
C GLY A 34 -24.61 6.87 -4.37
N GLN A 35 -25.11 6.73 -3.14
CA GLN A 35 -24.76 5.60 -2.26
C GLN A 35 -25.11 4.24 -2.86
N LYS A 36 -26.27 4.10 -3.50
CA LYS A 36 -26.67 2.85 -4.17
C LYS A 36 -25.69 2.45 -5.27
N THR A 37 -25.17 3.40 -6.01
CA THR A 37 -24.18 3.18 -7.05
C THR A 37 -22.83 2.76 -6.45
N ILE A 38 -22.44 3.38 -5.34
CA ILE A 38 -21.22 3.01 -4.60
C ILE A 38 -21.32 1.56 -4.11
N ASP A 39 -22.41 1.20 -3.47
CA ASP A 39 -22.64 -0.14 -2.90
C ASP A 39 -22.63 -1.22 -4.00
N TYR A 40 -23.34 -0.98 -5.09
CA TYR A 40 -23.38 -1.90 -6.24
C TYR A 40 -21.99 -2.17 -6.83
N ARG A 41 -21.22 -1.11 -7.04
CA ARG A 41 -19.86 -1.22 -7.62
C ARG A 41 -18.89 -1.88 -6.68
N THR A 42 -18.99 -1.61 -5.38
CA THR A 42 -18.19 -2.27 -4.36
C THR A 42 -18.46 -3.77 -4.36
N LYS A 43 -19.73 -4.18 -4.42
CA LYS A 43 -20.11 -5.59 -4.54
C LYS A 43 -19.56 -6.26 -5.80
N VAL A 44 -19.64 -5.58 -6.94
CA VAL A 44 -19.10 -6.11 -8.20
C VAL A 44 -17.60 -6.29 -8.11
N ALA A 45 -16.88 -5.32 -7.57
CA ALA A 45 -15.43 -5.40 -7.39
C ALA A 45 -15.03 -6.56 -6.45
N GLU A 46 -15.73 -6.74 -5.35
CA GLU A 46 -15.52 -7.86 -4.43
C GLU A 46 -15.76 -9.21 -5.12
N SER A 47 -16.85 -9.33 -5.89
CA SER A 47 -17.17 -10.57 -6.63
C SER A 47 -16.15 -10.89 -7.73
N CYS A 48 -15.49 -9.88 -8.27
CA CYS A 48 -14.49 -10.01 -9.33
C CYS A 48 -13.05 -10.16 -8.82
N ASN A 49 -12.82 -10.23 -7.51
CA ASN A 49 -11.48 -10.29 -6.89
C ASN A 49 -10.55 -9.16 -7.38
N TYR A 50 -11.11 -7.97 -7.55
CA TYR A 50 -10.31 -6.80 -7.94
C TYR A 50 -9.31 -6.41 -6.84
N THR A 51 -8.05 -6.27 -7.22
CA THR A 51 -6.99 -5.75 -6.33
C THR A 51 -6.46 -4.45 -6.94
N PRO A 52 -6.49 -3.32 -6.20
CA PRO A 52 -5.94 -2.07 -6.68
C PRO A 52 -4.46 -2.20 -7.05
N ASN A 53 -4.04 -1.57 -8.14
CA ASN A 53 -2.64 -1.48 -8.49
C ASN A 53 -1.98 -0.34 -7.69
N LEU A 54 -1.34 -0.68 -6.59
CA LEU A 54 -0.71 0.29 -5.68
C LEU A 54 0.46 1.03 -6.33
N ILE A 55 1.17 0.38 -7.26
CA ILE A 55 2.26 1.02 -8.02
C ILE A 55 1.71 2.14 -8.90
N ALA A 56 0.64 1.89 -9.64
CA ALA A 56 -0.01 2.90 -10.47
C ALA A 56 -0.57 4.05 -9.63
N GLN A 57 -1.16 3.75 -8.47
CA GLN A 57 -1.64 4.77 -7.54
C GLN A 57 -0.49 5.62 -6.98
N SER A 58 0.64 5.01 -6.65
CA SER A 58 1.81 5.72 -6.12
C SER A 58 2.40 6.70 -7.13
N LEU A 59 2.41 6.37 -8.40
CA LEU A 59 2.84 7.27 -9.48
C LEU A 59 1.93 8.50 -9.58
N ARG A 60 0.65 8.33 -9.36
CA ARG A 60 -0.33 9.43 -9.42
C ARG A 60 -0.28 10.32 -8.18
N THR A 61 -0.17 9.72 -6.99
CA THR A 61 -0.25 10.44 -5.70
C THR A 61 1.12 10.86 -5.17
N ASN A 62 2.19 10.35 -5.74
CA ASN A 62 3.56 10.48 -5.25
C ASN A 62 3.73 10.00 -3.80
N LYS A 63 2.92 9.00 -3.40
CA LYS A 63 2.98 8.35 -2.09
C LYS A 63 2.88 6.84 -2.26
N THR A 64 3.71 6.11 -1.52
CA THR A 64 3.69 4.64 -1.51
C THR A 64 3.03 4.07 -0.27
N ASN A 65 2.74 4.91 0.75
CA ASN A 65 2.27 4.49 2.07
C ASN A 65 3.13 3.38 2.66
N THR A 66 4.43 3.46 2.42
CA THR A 66 5.42 2.48 2.84
C THR A 66 6.55 3.18 3.57
N ILE A 67 6.95 2.62 4.71
CA ILE A 67 8.07 3.10 5.52
C ILE A 67 9.15 2.02 5.50
N GLY A 68 10.41 2.43 5.28
CA GLY A 68 11.55 1.56 5.46
C GLY A 68 12.02 1.58 6.92
N LEU A 69 12.29 0.42 7.49
CA LEU A 69 12.80 0.29 8.85
C LEU A 69 14.05 -0.59 8.82
N THR A 70 15.17 -0.06 9.32
CA THR A 70 16.38 -0.87 9.54
C THR A 70 16.54 -1.15 11.03
N VAL A 71 16.99 -2.36 11.34
CA VAL A 71 17.42 -2.75 12.70
C VAL A 71 18.78 -3.42 12.63
N PRO A 72 19.63 -3.26 13.67
CA PRO A 72 20.97 -3.83 13.63
C PRO A 72 21.00 -5.34 13.80
N ASN A 73 20.03 -5.94 14.48
CA ASN A 73 19.98 -7.36 14.73
C ASN A 73 18.56 -7.79 15.14
N ILE A 74 17.84 -8.43 14.24
CA ILE A 74 16.46 -8.86 14.48
C ILE A 74 16.36 -10.03 15.48
N ASP A 75 17.42 -10.80 15.63
CA ASP A 75 17.45 -11.90 16.62
C ASP A 75 17.55 -11.38 18.07
N ASN A 76 17.98 -10.15 18.26
CA ASN A 76 17.98 -9.52 19.57
C ASN A 76 16.55 -9.19 20.00
N PRO A 77 16.07 -9.73 21.15
CA PRO A 77 14.69 -9.51 21.61
C PRO A 77 14.29 -8.03 21.74
N PHE A 78 15.23 -7.16 22.06
CA PHE A 78 14.97 -5.72 22.16
C PHE A 78 14.56 -5.15 20.79
N PHE A 79 15.36 -5.42 19.74
CA PHE A 79 15.05 -4.91 18.40
C PHE A 79 13.83 -5.59 17.78
N ALA A 80 13.62 -6.87 18.08
CA ALA A 80 12.41 -7.58 17.64
C ALA A 80 11.15 -6.94 18.25
N THR A 81 11.17 -6.68 19.54
CA THR A 81 10.04 -6.03 20.24
C THR A 81 9.82 -4.62 19.72
N LEU A 82 10.87 -3.84 19.59
CA LEU A 82 10.81 -2.47 19.08
C LEU A 82 10.22 -2.43 17.66
N SER A 83 10.69 -3.32 16.80
CA SER A 83 10.17 -3.44 15.43
C SER A 83 8.68 -3.76 15.42
N GLY A 84 8.24 -4.68 16.27
CA GLY A 84 6.82 -5.04 16.40
C GLY A 84 5.96 -3.84 16.79
N VAL A 85 6.40 -3.04 17.75
CA VAL A 85 5.69 -1.83 18.17
C VAL A 85 5.62 -0.81 17.04
N ILE A 86 6.73 -0.55 16.37
CA ILE A 86 6.78 0.40 15.24
C ILE A 86 5.85 -0.05 14.11
N ILE A 87 5.94 -1.32 13.71
CA ILE A 87 5.12 -1.88 12.64
C ILE A 87 3.64 -1.77 12.96
N ASN A 88 3.24 -2.13 14.18
CA ASN A 88 1.83 -2.05 14.59
C ASN A 88 1.31 -0.61 14.59
N GLN A 89 2.11 0.33 15.08
CA GLN A 89 1.74 1.75 15.08
C GLN A 89 1.61 2.32 13.67
N LEU A 90 2.50 1.95 12.77
CA LEU A 90 2.42 2.40 11.37
C LEU A 90 1.26 1.74 10.63
N LYS A 91 1.04 0.45 10.85
CA LYS A 91 -0.08 -0.28 10.26
C LYS A 91 -1.43 0.32 10.63
N SER A 92 -1.61 0.72 11.90
CA SER A 92 -2.84 1.39 12.35
C SER A 92 -3.09 2.73 11.67
N ARG A 93 -2.07 3.33 11.07
CA ARG A 93 -2.14 4.58 10.31
C ARG A 93 -2.16 4.37 8.79
N GLY A 94 -2.29 3.13 8.33
CA GLY A 94 -2.37 2.81 6.91
C GLY A 94 -1.03 2.66 6.20
N TYR A 95 0.07 2.53 6.93
CA TYR A 95 1.40 2.33 6.35
C TYR A 95 1.80 0.86 6.36
N ASN A 96 2.46 0.43 5.28
CA ASN A 96 3.22 -0.80 5.27
C ASN A 96 4.68 -0.54 5.68
N VAL A 97 5.35 -1.56 6.18
CA VAL A 97 6.74 -1.46 6.60
C VAL A 97 7.58 -2.48 5.86
N ILE A 98 8.69 -2.04 5.28
CA ILE A 98 9.74 -2.91 4.78
C ILE A 98 10.82 -2.94 5.85
N LEU A 99 10.97 -4.10 6.51
CA LEU A 99 11.97 -4.31 7.55
C LEU A 99 13.25 -4.88 6.93
N SER A 100 14.39 -4.31 7.26
CA SER A 100 15.69 -4.81 6.88
C SER A 100 16.58 -4.99 8.10
N ASP A 101 17.12 -6.20 8.27
CA ASP A 101 18.15 -6.50 9.27
C ASP A 101 19.52 -6.18 8.67
N THR A 102 20.24 -5.25 9.28
CA THR A 102 21.57 -4.84 8.80
C THR A 102 22.69 -5.73 9.32
N MET A 103 22.41 -6.61 10.27
CA MET A 103 23.38 -7.53 10.90
C MET A 103 24.62 -6.79 11.46
N GLU A 104 24.40 -5.58 12.00
CA GLU A 104 25.48 -4.72 12.51
C GLU A 104 26.56 -4.39 11.47
N ASN A 105 26.19 -4.41 10.19
CA ASN A 105 27.09 -4.21 9.06
C ASN A 105 26.70 -2.96 8.25
N VAL A 106 27.63 -2.02 8.13
CA VAL A 106 27.41 -0.76 7.42
C VAL A 106 27.08 -0.96 5.94
N GLU A 107 27.70 -1.95 5.29
CA GLU A 107 27.44 -2.24 3.88
C GLU A 107 26.00 -2.70 3.67
N ASN A 108 25.48 -3.55 4.57
CA ASN A 108 24.08 -3.98 4.55
C ASN A 108 23.14 -2.80 4.81
N GLU A 109 23.50 -1.90 5.70
CA GLU A 109 22.72 -0.70 5.96
C GLU A 109 22.63 0.20 4.72
N VAL A 110 23.73 0.46 4.06
CA VAL A 110 23.77 1.25 2.82
C VAL A 110 22.92 0.59 1.73
N GLU A 111 23.02 -0.72 1.59
CA GLU A 111 22.21 -1.49 0.63
C GLU A 111 20.71 -1.37 0.94
N ALA A 112 20.32 -1.49 2.21
CA ALA A 112 18.94 -1.34 2.65
C ALA A 112 18.40 0.08 2.36
N LEU A 113 19.17 1.11 2.70
CA LEU A 113 18.77 2.49 2.45
C LEU A 113 18.64 2.78 0.95
N THR A 114 19.56 2.27 0.14
CA THR A 114 19.50 2.39 -1.32
C THR A 114 18.24 1.72 -1.88
N SER A 115 17.92 0.54 -1.38
CA SER A 115 16.68 -0.17 -1.75
C SER A 115 15.43 0.64 -1.39
N PHE A 116 15.39 1.24 -0.20
CA PHE A 116 14.27 2.06 0.24
C PHE A 116 14.06 3.28 -0.66
N VAL A 117 15.15 3.96 -1.02
CA VAL A 117 15.10 5.10 -1.94
C VAL A 117 14.60 4.67 -3.33
N SER A 118 15.09 3.54 -3.85
CA SER A 118 14.64 3.00 -5.13
C SER A 118 13.16 2.63 -5.13
N ARG A 119 12.66 2.13 -4.02
CA ARG A 119 11.24 1.78 -3.84
C ARG A 119 10.36 2.97 -3.52
N LYS A 120 10.95 4.16 -3.38
CA LYS A 120 10.24 5.42 -3.09
C LYS A 120 9.37 5.33 -1.83
N VAL A 121 9.94 4.75 -0.77
CA VAL A 121 9.26 4.75 0.54
C VAL A 121 9.01 6.20 0.98
N ASP A 122 7.92 6.42 1.73
CA ASP A 122 7.53 7.76 2.18
C ASP A 122 8.44 8.28 3.30
N GLY A 123 9.07 7.39 4.03
CA GLY A 123 10.02 7.71 5.09
C GLY A 123 10.87 6.52 5.50
N ILE A 124 11.93 6.79 6.23
CA ILE A 124 12.87 5.77 6.72
C ILE A 124 13.06 5.95 8.22
N ILE A 125 12.99 4.86 8.96
CA ILE A 125 13.36 4.79 10.37
C ILE A 125 14.60 3.91 10.44
N ALA A 126 15.71 4.49 10.87
CA ALA A 126 16.96 3.77 11.06
C ALA A 126 17.26 3.66 12.56
N VAL A 127 17.49 2.44 13.00
CA VAL A 127 17.80 2.13 14.41
C VAL A 127 19.25 1.68 14.53
#